data_555d28cabcb904924a2a3203ba94fb5b
#
_entry.id   555d28cabcb904924a2a3203ba94fb5b
#
_cell.length_a   1.000
_cell.length_b   1.000
_cell.length_c   1.000
_cell.angle_alpha   90.00
_cell.angle_beta   90.00
_cell.angle_gamma   90.00
#
_symmetry.space_group_name_H-M   'P 1'
#
loop_
_entity.id
_entity.type
_entity.pdbx_description
1 polymer ?
#
loop_
_entity_poly.entity_id
_entity_poly.type
_entity_poly.pdbx_seq_one_letter_code
_entity_poly.pdbx_strand_id
1 'polypeptide(L)'
;MENFKKITKQQSPARTIAFGFAVLIFIGAALLSLPIAVRGAVQLPGLDALFTATSAVCVTGLVTVDPGDTFTLFGQAVLAVLMQLGGLGISSVSMGLAIAAGRRISFRGRSLVREALNVESFGGMVKLVRSIMAMTLLVEGIGAVASYPVFARDYSPLHAAWISVFHAIASFNNAGLDVLGGGHSLIPYCNNLWLNLVTDGMIVLGGIGFMVMLDVLRCRGRFRKLTLHSKVVLSTTAVLILGGAMLLWLPEPISFLAALFQSITTRTAGFSTIDIGAMTNAGLLVIMILMFIGASPGSTGGGIKTTTFFVLMQEVRIIFSKRRLGAFRRRLPEESLAKAATITLLG
;
A
#
# COMPACT_ATOMS: atom_id res chain seq x y z
N MET A 1 15.59 -26.90 -20.44
CA MET A 1 15.83 -25.44 -20.35
C MET A 1 15.33 -24.66 -21.57
N GLU A 2 15.39 -25.17 -22.79
CA GLU A 2 14.88 -24.50 -24.01
C GLU A 2 13.35 -24.35 -24.03
N ASN A 3 12.59 -25.34 -23.56
CA ASN A 3 11.13 -25.26 -23.48
C ASN A 3 10.65 -24.19 -22.49
N PHE A 4 11.36 -23.99 -21.39
CA PHE A 4 11.06 -22.90 -20.45
C PHE A 4 11.30 -21.50 -21.10
N LYS A 5 12.35 -21.37 -21.91
CA LYS A 5 12.63 -20.13 -22.67
C LYS A 5 11.58 -19.85 -23.76
N LYS A 6 10.99 -20.88 -24.38
CA LYS A 6 9.92 -20.73 -25.39
C LYS A 6 8.58 -20.29 -24.79
N ILE A 7 8.20 -20.86 -23.63
CA ILE A 7 6.96 -20.48 -22.91
C ILE A 7 7.01 -19.03 -22.44
N THR A 8 8.19 -18.56 -21.99
CA THR A 8 8.34 -17.17 -21.51
C THR A 8 8.43 -16.12 -22.63
N LYS A 9 8.61 -16.51 -23.87
CA LYS A 9 8.75 -15.57 -25.00
C LYS A 9 7.42 -15.01 -25.52
N GLN A 10 6.28 -15.61 -25.19
CA GLN A 10 4.93 -15.24 -25.65
C GLN A 10 3.97 -14.71 -24.56
N GLN A 11 4.41 -14.61 -23.30
CA GLN A 11 3.52 -14.15 -22.24
C GLN A 11 3.45 -12.62 -22.18
N SER A 12 2.21 -12.10 -22.00
CA SER A 12 2.02 -10.67 -21.76
C SER A 12 2.71 -10.25 -20.44
N PRO A 13 3.18 -9.01 -20.33
CA PRO A 13 3.80 -8.50 -19.09
C PRO A 13 2.94 -8.73 -17.85
N ALA A 14 1.63 -8.53 -17.94
CA ALA A 14 0.68 -8.75 -16.85
C ALA A 14 0.68 -10.20 -16.35
N ARG A 15 0.67 -11.21 -17.26
CA ARG A 15 0.75 -12.63 -16.86
C ARG A 15 2.08 -12.95 -16.17
N THR A 16 3.18 -12.37 -16.65
CA THR A 16 4.50 -12.56 -16.02
C THR A 16 4.53 -12.00 -14.60
N ILE A 17 3.91 -10.83 -14.38
CA ILE A 17 3.79 -10.21 -13.07
C ILE A 17 2.92 -11.10 -12.16
N ALA A 18 1.73 -11.50 -12.61
CA ALA A 18 0.83 -12.36 -11.82
C ALA A 18 1.49 -13.69 -11.43
N PHE A 19 2.20 -14.33 -12.37
CA PHE A 19 2.96 -15.53 -12.06
C PHE A 19 4.08 -15.28 -11.03
N GLY A 20 4.76 -14.14 -11.12
CA GLY A 20 5.78 -13.75 -10.14
C GLY A 20 5.20 -13.60 -8.73
N PHE A 21 4.02 -12.97 -8.61
CA PHE A 21 3.30 -12.87 -7.32
C PHE A 21 2.92 -14.25 -6.78
N ALA A 22 2.36 -15.13 -7.61
CA ALA A 22 2.01 -16.49 -7.20
C ALA A 22 3.24 -17.27 -6.67
N VAL A 23 4.35 -17.23 -7.41
CA VAL A 23 5.60 -17.88 -6.96
C VAL A 23 6.10 -17.30 -5.63
N LEU A 24 6.04 -15.98 -5.47
CA LEU A 24 6.47 -15.33 -4.22
C LEU A 24 5.58 -15.75 -3.03
N ILE A 25 4.27 -15.86 -3.22
CA ILE A 25 3.32 -16.32 -2.22
C ILE A 25 3.66 -17.75 -1.79
N PHE A 26 3.88 -18.69 -2.73
CA PHE A 26 4.22 -20.06 -2.40
C PHE A 26 5.57 -20.19 -1.70
N ILE A 27 6.58 -19.42 -2.12
CA ILE A 27 7.87 -19.38 -1.42
C ILE A 27 7.70 -18.82 -0.01
N GLY A 28 6.93 -17.74 0.15
CA GLY A 28 6.63 -17.14 1.44
C GLY A 28 5.91 -18.11 2.38
N ALA A 29 4.88 -18.81 1.88
CA ALA A 29 4.15 -19.81 2.64
C ALA A 29 5.06 -20.98 3.09
N ALA A 30 5.93 -21.46 2.20
CA ALA A 30 6.90 -22.49 2.54
C ALA A 30 7.89 -22.02 3.63
N LEU A 31 8.39 -20.79 3.55
CA LEU A 31 9.29 -20.23 4.55
C LEU A 31 8.60 -20.00 5.91
N LEU A 32 7.35 -19.56 5.91
CA LEU A 32 6.54 -19.37 7.13
C LEU A 32 6.12 -20.68 7.78
N SER A 33 6.04 -21.78 7.02
CA SER A 33 5.73 -23.13 7.54
C SER A 33 6.95 -23.82 8.18
N LEU A 34 8.16 -23.23 8.08
CA LEU A 34 9.33 -23.82 8.70
C LEU A 34 9.25 -23.74 10.23
N PRO A 35 9.71 -24.77 10.96
CA PRO A 35 9.71 -24.77 12.44
C PRO A 35 10.48 -23.59 13.05
N ILE A 36 11.50 -23.08 12.36
CA ILE A 36 12.26 -21.91 12.80
C ILE A 36 11.47 -20.60 12.68
N ALA A 37 10.42 -20.55 11.85
CA ALA A 37 9.60 -19.37 11.63
C ALA A 37 8.49 -19.23 12.66
N VAL A 38 8.09 -20.32 13.34
CA VAL A 38 6.95 -20.37 14.26
C VAL A 38 7.42 -20.49 15.69
N ARG A 39 6.76 -19.80 16.64
CA ARG A 39 7.06 -19.89 18.07
C ARG A 39 6.46 -21.17 18.66
N GLY A 40 7.23 -21.86 19.51
CA GLY A 40 6.80 -23.07 20.20
C GLY A 40 6.79 -24.30 19.31
N ALA A 41 6.23 -25.39 19.84
CA ALA A 41 6.16 -26.70 19.15
C ALA A 41 4.88 -26.85 18.26
N VAL A 42 4.12 -25.78 18.06
CA VAL A 42 2.87 -25.79 17.30
C VAL A 42 3.19 -25.71 15.82
N GLN A 43 2.74 -26.71 15.05
CA GLN A 43 2.81 -26.64 13.60
C GLN A 43 1.76 -25.66 13.08
N LEU A 44 2.18 -24.61 12.36
CA LEU A 44 1.27 -23.72 11.67
C LEU A 44 0.56 -24.50 10.55
N PRO A 45 -0.79 -24.53 10.50
CA PRO A 45 -1.51 -25.12 9.38
C PRO A 45 -1.05 -24.51 8.04
N GLY A 46 -0.85 -25.34 7.02
CA GLY A 46 -0.36 -24.87 5.72
C GLY A 46 -1.27 -23.82 5.07
N LEU A 47 -2.58 -23.86 5.34
CA LEU A 47 -3.53 -22.85 4.88
C LEU A 47 -3.31 -21.50 5.56
N ASP A 48 -3.00 -21.46 6.85
CA ASP A 48 -2.72 -20.21 7.57
C ASP A 48 -1.40 -19.58 7.11
N ALA A 49 -0.38 -20.42 6.84
CA ALA A 49 0.86 -19.97 6.26
C ALA A 49 0.66 -19.38 4.84
N LEU A 50 -0.17 -20.04 4.01
CA LEU A 50 -0.51 -19.58 2.67
C LEU A 50 -1.33 -18.28 2.72
N PHE A 51 -2.31 -18.20 3.62
CA PHE A 51 -3.12 -17.01 3.81
C PHE A 51 -2.27 -15.82 4.24
N THR A 52 -1.44 -16.01 5.27
CA THR A 52 -0.57 -14.95 5.81
C THR A 52 0.47 -14.49 4.76
N ALA A 53 1.08 -15.43 4.01
CA ALA A 53 1.97 -15.09 2.91
C ALA A 53 1.25 -14.31 1.80
N THR A 54 0.03 -14.71 1.46
CA THR A 54 -0.80 -14.01 0.47
C THR A 54 -1.14 -12.61 0.94
N SER A 55 -1.57 -12.46 2.19
CA SER A 55 -1.88 -11.18 2.81
C SER A 55 -0.66 -10.24 2.81
N ALA A 56 0.51 -10.75 3.17
CA ALA A 56 1.76 -9.97 3.17
C ALA A 56 2.17 -9.53 1.75
N VAL A 57 2.13 -10.44 0.77
CA VAL A 57 2.53 -10.16 -0.63
C VAL A 57 1.52 -9.28 -1.35
N CYS A 58 0.22 -9.51 -1.15
CA CYS A 58 -0.85 -8.70 -1.74
C CYS A 58 -1.14 -7.43 -0.94
N VAL A 59 -0.43 -7.24 0.18
CA VAL A 59 -0.56 -6.05 1.02
C VAL A 59 -2.01 -5.83 1.47
N THR A 60 -2.64 -6.90 1.98
CA THR A 60 -4.07 -6.94 2.30
C THR A 60 -4.36 -6.56 3.75
N GLY A 61 -3.47 -6.96 4.69
CA GLY A 61 -3.62 -6.69 6.13
C GLY A 61 -4.57 -7.62 6.87
N LEU A 62 -5.06 -8.68 6.21
CA LEU A 62 -5.90 -9.69 6.87
C LEU A 62 -5.02 -10.78 7.49
N VAL A 63 -5.41 -11.27 8.65
CA VAL A 63 -4.68 -12.30 9.39
C VAL A 63 -5.62 -13.43 9.84
N THR A 64 -5.16 -14.67 9.77
CA THR A 64 -5.79 -15.83 10.41
C THR A 64 -5.12 -16.16 11.73
N VAL A 65 -3.86 -15.73 11.89
CA VAL A 65 -3.05 -15.89 13.09
C VAL A 65 -2.33 -14.57 13.36
N ASP A 66 -2.18 -14.20 14.62
CA ASP A 66 -1.45 -12.98 15.01
C ASP A 66 0.04 -13.12 14.69
N PRO A 67 0.62 -12.21 13.88
CA PRO A 67 2.03 -12.31 13.52
C PRO A 67 2.98 -12.11 14.69
N GLY A 68 2.61 -11.30 15.69
CA GLY A 68 3.42 -11.02 16.89
C GLY A 68 3.52 -12.23 17.81
N ASP A 69 2.42 -12.97 17.97
CA ASP A 69 2.34 -14.13 18.86
C ASP A 69 2.83 -15.42 18.18
N THR A 70 2.55 -15.57 16.89
CA THR A 70 2.81 -16.83 16.16
C THR A 70 4.22 -16.92 15.62
N PHE A 71 4.78 -15.83 15.07
CA PHE A 71 6.06 -15.91 14.37
C PHE A 71 7.25 -15.49 15.21
N THR A 72 8.35 -16.24 15.05
CA THR A 72 9.67 -15.85 15.57
C THR A 72 10.19 -14.62 14.83
N LEU A 73 11.30 -14.05 15.29
CA LEU A 73 11.97 -12.95 14.58
C LEU A 73 12.28 -13.30 13.11
N PHE A 74 12.62 -14.57 12.83
CA PHE A 74 12.85 -15.03 11.46
C PHE A 74 11.53 -14.98 10.64
N GLY A 75 10.43 -15.51 11.18
CA GLY A 75 9.12 -15.46 10.49
C GLY A 75 8.63 -14.03 10.25
N GLN A 76 8.79 -13.16 11.25
CA GLN A 76 8.48 -11.73 11.12
C GLN A 76 9.36 -11.04 10.07
N ALA A 77 10.65 -11.38 9.99
CA ALA A 77 11.55 -10.86 8.95
C ALA A 77 11.12 -11.33 7.54
N VAL A 78 10.70 -12.58 7.40
CA VAL A 78 10.11 -13.09 6.15
C VAL A 78 8.88 -12.28 5.78
N LEU A 79 7.96 -12.01 6.71
CA LEU A 79 6.76 -11.18 6.47
C LEU A 79 7.16 -9.76 6.03
N ALA A 80 8.11 -9.12 6.69
CA ALA A 80 8.59 -7.79 6.31
C ALA A 80 9.15 -7.76 4.88
N VAL A 81 9.92 -8.77 4.49
CA VAL A 81 10.44 -8.91 3.12
C VAL A 81 9.30 -9.14 2.11
N LEU A 82 8.31 -9.97 2.45
CA LEU A 82 7.16 -10.23 1.57
C LEU A 82 6.33 -8.96 1.34
N MET A 83 6.06 -8.18 2.39
CA MET A 83 5.39 -6.89 2.30
C MET A 83 6.16 -5.89 1.43
N GLN A 84 7.47 -5.84 1.59
CA GLN A 84 8.34 -4.96 0.79
C GLN A 84 8.35 -5.33 -0.70
N LEU A 85 8.41 -6.63 -1.00
CA LEU A 85 8.36 -7.15 -2.38
C LEU A 85 6.97 -6.94 -3.01
N GLY A 86 5.91 -7.07 -2.21
CA GLY A 86 4.53 -6.86 -2.61
C GLY A 86 4.22 -5.40 -2.90
N GLY A 87 4.43 -4.53 -1.92
CA GLY A 87 4.09 -3.10 -2.00
C GLY A 87 4.87 -2.33 -3.06
N LEU A 88 6.17 -2.59 -3.20
CA LEU A 88 6.97 -1.98 -4.28
C LEU A 88 6.76 -2.65 -5.64
N GLY A 89 6.18 -3.84 -5.65
CA GLY A 89 6.05 -4.70 -6.82
C GLY A 89 7.35 -5.42 -7.18
N ILE A 90 7.22 -6.72 -7.41
CA ILE A 90 8.35 -7.64 -7.72
C ILE A 90 9.22 -7.11 -8.85
N SER A 91 8.61 -6.53 -9.89
CA SER A 91 9.34 -6.02 -11.07
C SER A 91 10.24 -4.85 -10.71
N SER A 92 9.78 -3.93 -9.85
CA SER A 92 10.54 -2.75 -9.40
C SER A 92 11.70 -3.17 -8.50
N VAL A 93 11.45 -4.08 -7.56
CA VAL A 93 12.50 -4.60 -6.64
C VAL A 93 13.55 -5.39 -7.41
N SER A 94 13.15 -6.29 -8.31
CA SER A 94 14.07 -7.07 -9.14
C SER A 94 14.96 -6.16 -10.00
N MET A 95 14.40 -5.08 -10.56
CA MET A 95 15.17 -4.08 -11.30
C MET A 95 16.10 -3.30 -10.37
N GLY A 96 15.63 -2.91 -9.18
CA GLY A 96 16.43 -2.22 -8.17
C GLY A 96 17.65 -3.02 -7.74
N LEU A 97 17.46 -4.31 -7.45
CA LEU A 97 18.55 -5.24 -7.11
C LEU A 97 19.53 -5.43 -8.27
N ALA A 98 19.04 -5.54 -9.50
CA ALA A 98 19.90 -5.63 -10.69
C ALA A 98 20.75 -4.36 -10.87
N ILE A 99 20.17 -3.17 -10.61
CA ILE A 99 20.88 -1.89 -10.63
C ILE A 99 21.96 -1.86 -9.54
N ALA A 100 21.61 -2.26 -8.32
CA ALA A 100 22.56 -2.30 -7.19
C ALA A 100 23.73 -3.25 -7.44
N ALA A 101 23.45 -4.39 -8.12
CA ALA A 101 24.47 -5.35 -8.54
C ALA A 101 25.27 -4.92 -9.81
N GLY A 102 25.07 -3.70 -10.33
CA GLY A 102 25.77 -3.19 -11.51
C GLY A 102 25.38 -3.88 -12.83
N ARG A 103 24.29 -4.67 -12.85
CA ARG A 103 23.88 -5.42 -14.05
C ARG A 103 23.13 -4.53 -15.05
N ARG A 104 23.35 -4.79 -16.35
CA ARG A 104 22.60 -4.13 -17.43
C ARG A 104 21.16 -4.65 -17.48
N ILE A 105 20.19 -3.73 -17.51
CA ILE A 105 18.78 -4.07 -17.51
C ILE A 105 18.30 -4.30 -18.95
N SER A 106 17.74 -5.47 -19.20
CA SER A 106 17.16 -5.85 -20.48
C SER A 106 15.92 -5.01 -20.80
N PHE A 107 15.58 -4.92 -22.10
CA PHE A 107 14.36 -4.26 -22.56
C PHE A 107 13.10 -4.88 -21.95
N ARG A 108 13.09 -6.22 -21.78
CA ARG A 108 11.98 -6.94 -21.12
C ARG A 108 11.80 -6.53 -19.65
N GLY A 109 12.89 -6.39 -18.88
CA GLY A 109 12.81 -5.91 -17.50
C GLY A 109 12.22 -4.50 -17.40
N ARG A 110 12.59 -3.60 -18.32
CA ARG A 110 12.01 -2.25 -18.40
C ARG A 110 10.52 -2.29 -18.75
N SER A 111 10.09 -3.20 -19.64
CA SER A 111 8.69 -3.37 -20.01
C SER A 111 7.84 -3.84 -18.82
N LEU A 112 8.35 -4.77 -18.01
CA LEU A 112 7.66 -5.24 -16.80
C LEU A 112 7.48 -4.12 -15.77
N VAL A 113 8.52 -3.31 -15.53
CA VAL A 113 8.42 -2.17 -14.59
C VAL A 113 7.48 -1.09 -15.12
N ARG A 114 7.51 -0.82 -16.43
CA ARG A 114 6.58 0.11 -17.07
C ARG A 114 5.13 -0.28 -16.83
N GLU A 115 4.82 -1.57 -17.03
CA GLU A 115 3.47 -2.11 -16.78
C GLU A 115 3.10 -2.03 -15.29
N ALA A 116 3.99 -2.48 -14.41
CA ALA A 116 3.74 -2.49 -12.97
C ALA A 116 3.51 -1.09 -12.38
N LEU A 117 4.24 -0.08 -12.86
CA LEU A 117 4.10 1.31 -12.41
C LEU A 117 3.11 2.13 -13.23
N ASN A 118 2.50 1.54 -14.26
CA ASN A 118 1.60 2.21 -15.20
C ASN A 118 2.20 3.51 -15.78
N VAL A 119 3.45 3.43 -16.27
CA VAL A 119 4.20 4.57 -16.83
C VAL A 119 4.28 4.45 -18.34
N GLU A 120 4.02 5.53 -19.09
CA GLU A 120 3.99 5.49 -20.56
C GLU A 120 5.37 5.41 -21.21
N SER A 121 6.41 5.99 -20.59
CA SER A 121 7.74 6.15 -21.19
C SER A 121 8.77 5.13 -20.68
N PHE A 122 9.62 4.64 -21.58
CA PHE A 122 10.81 3.84 -21.24
C PHE A 122 12.00 4.69 -20.80
N GLY A 123 11.98 6.01 -21.09
CA GLY A 123 13.06 6.92 -20.76
C GLY A 123 13.20 7.13 -19.24
N GLY A 124 14.42 7.07 -18.73
CA GLY A 124 14.69 7.35 -17.32
C GLY A 124 14.22 6.26 -16.31
N MET A 125 13.78 5.09 -16.77
CA MET A 125 13.24 4.01 -15.92
C MET A 125 14.22 3.59 -14.81
N VAL A 126 15.52 3.50 -15.11
CA VAL A 126 16.57 3.18 -14.11
C VAL A 126 16.62 4.26 -13.03
N LYS A 127 16.57 5.54 -13.41
CA LYS A 127 16.57 6.65 -12.48
C LYS A 127 15.29 6.66 -11.62
N LEU A 128 14.15 6.33 -12.24
CA LEU A 128 12.86 6.24 -11.56
C LEU A 128 12.91 5.14 -10.48
N VAL A 129 13.31 3.92 -10.83
CA VAL A 129 13.38 2.80 -9.87
C VAL A 129 14.37 3.10 -8.74
N ARG A 130 15.55 3.68 -9.05
CA ARG A 130 16.51 4.11 -8.02
C ARG A 130 15.89 5.15 -7.07
N SER A 131 15.14 6.11 -7.61
CA SER A 131 14.47 7.12 -6.80
C SER A 131 13.36 6.52 -5.94
N ILE A 132 12.58 5.57 -6.45
CA ILE A 132 11.56 4.84 -5.69
C ILE A 132 12.22 4.10 -4.53
N MET A 133 13.25 3.29 -4.77
CA MET A 133 13.96 2.55 -3.72
C MET A 133 14.54 3.48 -2.66
N ALA A 134 15.19 4.57 -3.07
CA ALA A 134 15.79 5.53 -2.14
C ALA A 134 14.71 6.24 -1.30
N MET A 135 13.58 6.65 -1.91
CA MET A 135 12.48 7.28 -1.20
C MET A 135 11.81 6.33 -0.21
N THR A 136 11.57 5.09 -0.61
CA THR A 136 11.01 4.05 0.27
C THR A 136 11.90 3.87 1.51
N LEU A 137 13.18 3.56 1.32
CA LEU A 137 14.09 3.37 2.45
C LEU A 137 14.22 4.62 3.33
N LEU A 138 14.18 5.81 2.75
CA LEU A 138 14.21 7.06 3.50
C LEU A 138 12.96 7.25 4.36
N VAL A 139 11.77 7.06 3.79
CA VAL A 139 10.51 7.24 4.50
C VAL A 139 10.35 6.17 5.58
N GLU A 140 10.64 4.91 5.27
CA GLU A 140 10.62 3.80 6.23
C GLU A 140 11.63 4.04 7.37
N GLY A 141 12.84 4.48 7.05
CA GLY A 141 13.86 4.83 8.05
C GLY A 141 13.42 5.97 8.97
N ILE A 142 12.85 7.03 8.42
CA ILE A 142 12.29 8.15 9.21
C ILE A 142 11.12 7.65 10.07
N GLY A 143 10.21 6.86 9.50
CA GLY A 143 9.07 6.28 10.20
C GLY A 143 9.50 5.38 11.36
N ALA A 144 10.50 4.51 11.17
CA ALA A 144 11.04 3.65 12.20
C ALA A 144 11.66 4.46 13.35
N VAL A 145 12.48 5.48 13.03
CA VAL A 145 13.07 6.36 14.05
C VAL A 145 12.00 7.15 14.79
N ALA A 146 10.96 7.65 14.09
CA ALA A 146 9.90 8.44 14.69
C ALA A 146 8.96 7.62 15.57
N SER A 147 8.68 6.35 15.26
CA SER A 147 7.84 5.46 16.06
C SER A 147 8.59 4.83 17.25
N TYR A 148 9.92 4.71 17.17
CA TYR A 148 10.74 4.09 18.21
C TYR A 148 10.50 4.63 19.63
N PRO A 149 10.44 5.96 19.90
CA PRO A 149 10.26 6.49 21.24
C PRO A 149 8.91 6.09 21.89
N VAL A 150 7.92 5.73 21.07
CA VAL A 150 6.63 5.26 21.58
C VAL A 150 6.74 3.80 22.01
N PHE A 151 7.23 2.93 21.13
CA PHE A 151 7.37 1.51 21.43
C PHE A 151 8.44 1.21 22.50
N ALA A 152 9.47 2.05 22.62
CA ALA A 152 10.49 1.92 23.67
C ALA A 152 9.99 2.17 25.10
N ARG A 153 8.74 2.66 25.27
CA ARG A 153 8.11 2.79 26.59
C ARG A 153 7.54 1.47 27.10
N ASP A 154 7.10 0.61 26.17
CA ASP A 154 6.35 -0.61 26.50
C ASP A 154 7.19 -1.88 26.27
N TYR A 155 8.24 -1.79 25.43
CA TYR A 155 9.08 -2.93 25.03
C TYR A 155 10.56 -2.68 25.33
N SER A 156 11.33 -3.76 25.44
CA SER A 156 12.80 -3.65 25.58
C SER A 156 13.41 -2.94 24.36
N PRO A 157 14.53 -2.21 24.52
CA PRO A 157 15.08 -1.36 23.45
C PRO A 157 15.29 -2.06 22.11
N LEU A 158 15.81 -3.29 22.12
CA LEU A 158 16.04 -4.06 20.90
C LEU A 158 14.73 -4.53 20.26
N HIS A 159 13.76 -4.96 21.06
CA HIS A 159 12.43 -5.37 20.57
C HIS A 159 11.66 -4.17 20.03
N ALA A 160 11.69 -3.04 20.73
CA ALA A 160 11.10 -1.78 20.26
C ALA A 160 11.68 -1.31 18.92
N ALA A 161 13.00 -1.45 18.73
CA ALA A 161 13.64 -1.14 17.45
C ALA A 161 13.12 -2.05 16.32
N TRP A 162 12.99 -3.35 16.58
CA TRP A 162 12.43 -4.28 15.60
C TRP A 162 10.98 -3.96 15.28
N ILE A 163 10.12 -3.75 16.30
CA ILE A 163 8.72 -3.35 16.12
C ILE A 163 8.64 -2.09 15.26
N SER A 164 9.48 -1.08 15.54
CA SER A 164 9.48 0.19 14.81
C SER A 164 9.85 0.02 13.34
N VAL A 165 10.83 -0.83 13.03
CA VAL A 165 11.20 -1.15 11.64
C VAL A 165 10.09 -1.90 10.93
N PHE A 166 9.53 -2.94 11.56
CA PHE A 166 8.44 -3.71 11.00
C PHE A 166 7.20 -2.82 10.77
N HIS A 167 6.84 -2.00 11.76
CA HIS A 167 5.73 -1.06 11.68
C HIS A 167 5.92 -0.04 10.54
N ALA A 168 7.12 0.50 10.35
CA ALA A 168 7.41 1.43 9.28
C ALA A 168 7.26 0.78 7.90
N ILE A 169 7.78 -0.45 7.73
CA ILE A 169 7.62 -1.24 6.50
C ILE A 169 6.14 -1.51 6.24
N ALA A 170 5.40 -2.01 7.24
CA ALA A 170 3.99 -2.34 7.09
C ALA A 170 3.14 -1.10 6.78
N SER A 171 3.40 0.04 7.43
CA SER A 171 2.67 1.29 7.23
C SER A 171 2.93 1.91 5.85
N PHE A 172 4.18 2.02 5.43
CA PHE A 172 4.53 2.60 4.13
C PHE A 172 4.04 1.74 2.96
N ASN A 173 4.13 0.42 3.10
CA ASN A 173 3.62 -0.50 2.09
C ASN A 173 2.10 -0.70 2.16
N ASN A 174 1.39 -0.07 3.10
CA ASN A 174 -0.05 -0.23 3.32
C ASN A 174 -0.44 -1.70 3.57
N ALA A 175 0.37 -2.43 4.34
CA ALA A 175 0.20 -3.86 4.56
C ALA A 175 -0.64 -4.21 5.80
N GLY A 176 -0.74 -3.31 6.78
CA GLY A 176 -1.59 -3.45 7.96
C GLY A 176 -1.26 -4.59 8.92
N LEU A 177 -0.15 -5.29 8.70
CA LEU A 177 0.33 -6.32 9.61
C LEU A 177 1.14 -5.68 10.75
N ASP A 178 0.98 -6.16 11.96
CA ASP A 178 1.77 -5.74 13.12
C ASP A 178 2.38 -6.96 13.83
N VAL A 179 3.29 -6.68 14.75
CA VAL A 179 3.99 -7.69 15.55
C VAL A 179 3.88 -7.37 17.06
N LEU A 180 2.84 -6.60 17.42
CA LEU A 180 2.59 -6.22 18.80
C LEU A 180 2.06 -7.38 19.64
N GLY A 181 1.34 -8.31 19.00
CA GLY A 181 0.69 -9.45 19.65
C GLY A 181 -0.72 -9.13 20.18
N GLY A 182 -1.43 -10.17 20.59
CA GLY A 182 -2.76 -10.04 21.18
C GLY A 182 -3.91 -9.76 20.20
N GLY A 183 -3.65 -9.65 18.90
CA GLY A 183 -4.67 -9.41 17.88
C GLY A 183 -5.34 -8.03 17.94
N HIS A 184 -4.74 -7.06 18.63
CA HIS A 184 -5.38 -5.77 18.91
C HIS A 184 -4.93 -4.64 17.98
N SER A 185 -4.03 -4.91 17.03
CA SER A 185 -3.46 -3.90 16.13
C SER A 185 -2.95 -2.67 16.92
N LEU A 186 -3.28 -1.45 16.51
CA LEU A 186 -2.87 -0.22 17.19
C LEU A 186 -3.92 0.31 18.21
N ILE A 187 -4.91 -0.49 18.60
CA ILE A 187 -5.94 -0.09 19.59
C ILE A 187 -5.30 0.42 20.90
N PRO A 188 -4.26 -0.22 21.49
CA PRO A 188 -3.61 0.30 22.68
C PRO A 188 -3.03 1.72 22.53
N TYR A 189 -2.75 2.14 21.30
CA TYR A 189 -2.17 3.44 20.95
C TYR A 189 -3.18 4.43 20.34
N CYS A 190 -4.48 4.18 20.44
CA CYS A 190 -5.54 5.02 19.83
C CYS A 190 -5.44 6.49 20.24
N ASN A 191 -5.02 6.80 21.47
CA ASN A 191 -4.86 8.16 21.99
C ASN A 191 -3.45 8.73 21.82
N ASN A 192 -2.51 8.00 21.26
CA ASN A 192 -1.15 8.47 21.04
C ASN A 192 -1.08 9.30 19.74
N LEU A 193 -1.22 10.62 19.87
CA LEU A 193 -1.21 11.55 18.75
C LEU A 193 0.04 11.40 17.87
N TRP A 194 1.21 11.23 18.48
CA TRP A 194 2.48 11.13 17.74
C TRP A 194 2.54 9.88 16.87
N LEU A 195 2.24 8.70 17.44
CA LEU A 195 2.28 7.44 16.67
C LEU A 195 1.22 7.45 15.57
N ASN A 196 0.01 7.92 15.87
CA ASN A 196 -1.06 8.02 14.86
C ASN A 196 -0.63 8.91 13.68
N LEU A 197 -0.08 10.12 13.93
CA LEU A 197 0.38 11.01 12.85
C LEU A 197 1.54 10.43 12.05
N VAL A 198 2.48 9.74 12.69
CA VAL A 198 3.59 9.06 11.99
C VAL A 198 3.06 7.95 11.09
N THR A 199 2.18 7.10 11.62
CA THR A 199 1.57 6.00 10.87
C THR A 199 0.73 6.52 9.70
N ASP A 200 -0.15 7.48 9.96
CA ASP A 200 -0.98 8.14 8.94
C ASP A 200 -0.12 8.77 7.83
N GLY A 201 0.94 9.44 8.22
CA GLY A 201 1.90 10.03 7.27
C GLY A 201 2.55 8.99 6.36
N MET A 202 2.98 7.85 6.93
CA MET A 202 3.57 6.76 6.15
C MET A 202 2.55 6.12 5.20
N ILE A 203 1.33 5.83 5.68
CA ILE A 203 0.23 5.29 4.88
C ILE A 203 -0.10 6.22 3.70
N VAL A 204 -0.27 7.51 3.98
CA VAL A 204 -0.59 8.49 2.93
C VAL A 204 0.55 8.60 1.92
N LEU A 205 1.81 8.68 2.37
CA LEU A 205 2.96 8.74 1.46
C LEU A 205 3.06 7.50 0.59
N GLY A 206 2.89 6.29 1.14
CA GLY A 206 2.83 5.05 0.36
C GLY A 206 1.67 5.05 -0.63
N GLY A 207 0.48 5.53 -0.22
CA GLY A 207 -0.77 5.49 -0.98
C GLY A 207 -0.93 6.54 -2.07
N ILE A 208 -0.21 7.69 -2.05
CA ILE A 208 -0.34 8.73 -3.08
C ILE A 208 0.37 8.40 -4.40
N GLY A 209 1.26 7.44 -4.39
CA GLY A 209 2.02 7.00 -5.58
C GLY A 209 3.37 7.68 -5.78
N PHE A 210 4.33 6.88 -6.23
CA PHE A 210 5.73 7.30 -6.37
C PHE A 210 5.91 8.47 -7.35
N MET A 211 5.12 8.49 -8.45
CA MET A 211 5.18 9.57 -9.44
C MET A 211 4.72 10.90 -8.87
N VAL A 212 3.69 10.88 -8.01
CA VAL A 212 3.18 12.07 -7.32
C VAL A 212 4.21 12.58 -6.32
N MET A 213 4.81 11.70 -5.52
CA MET A 213 5.87 12.07 -4.58
C MET A 213 7.04 12.74 -5.30
N LEU A 214 7.51 12.17 -6.40
CA LEU A 214 8.60 12.74 -7.21
C LEU A 214 8.22 14.10 -7.82
N ASP A 215 6.98 14.26 -8.27
CA ASP A 215 6.48 15.52 -8.84
C ASP A 215 6.41 16.62 -7.75
N VAL A 216 5.92 16.29 -6.57
CA VAL A 216 5.87 17.18 -5.41
C VAL A 216 7.28 17.67 -5.01
N LEU A 217 8.23 16.72 -4.90
CA LEU A 217 9.63 17.04 -4.59
C LEU A 217 10.26 17.92 -5.67
N ARG A 218 10.07 17.60 -6.95
CA ARG A 218 10.59 18.37 -8.09
C ARG A 218 10.01 19.78 -8.14
N CYS A 219 8.72 19.92 -7.86
CA CYS A 219 8.03 21.22 -7.85
C CYS A 219 8.19 21.97 -6.52
N ARG A 220 8.95 21.43 -5.54
CA ARG A 220 9.14 21.99 -4.19
C ARG A 220 7.81 22.32 -3.51
N GLY A 221 6.84 21.41 -3.59
CA GLY A 221 5.51 21.57 -2.99
C GLY A 221 4.61 22.64 -3.63
N ARG A 222 5.00 23.30 -4.71
CA ARG A 222 4.19 24.35 -5.34
C ARG A 222 3.05 23.74 -6.15
N PHE A 223 1.83 23.68 -5.57
CA PHE A 223 0.64 23.04 -6.17
C PHE A 223 0.35 23.50 -7.60
N ARG A 224 0.54 24.79 -7.91
CA ARG A 224 0.29 25.35 -9.26
C ARG A 224 1.16 24.73 -10.34
N LYS A 225 2.41 24.29 -10.00
CA LYS A 225 3.38 23.72 -10.94
C LYS A 225 3.25 22.22 -11.13
N LEU A 226 2.46 21.53 -10.28
CA LEU A 226 2.25 20.10 -10.35
C LEU A 226 1.55 19.68 -11.65
N THR A 227 1.81 18.45 -12.08
CA THR A 227 1.11 17.81 -13.19
C THR A 227 -0.38 17.65 -12.89
N LEU A 228 -1.21 17.48 -13.92
CA LEU A 228 -2.64 17.26 -13.73
C LEU A 228 -2.90 16.00 -12.87
N HIS A 229 -2.16 14.93 -13.13
CA HIS A 229 -2.24 13.69 -12.37
C HIS A 229 -2.01 13.93 -10.87
N SER A 230 -0.91 14.61 -10.50
CA SER A 230 -0.59 14.91 -9.11
C SER A 230 -1.64 15.79 -8.43
N LYS A 231 -2.18 16.79 -9.15
CA LYS A 231 -3.26 17.64 -8.62
C LYS A 231 -4.52 16.84 -8.32
N VAL A 232 -4.94 15.98 -9.25
CA VAL A 232 -6.12 15.12 -9.08
C VAL A 232 -5.90 14.19 -7.91
N VAL A 233 -4.77 13.49 -7.83
CA VAL A 233 -4.47 12.56 -6.74
C VAL A 233 -4.48 13.26 -5.39
N LEU A 234 -3.74 14.36 -5.23
CA LEU A 234 -3.65 15.06 -3.95
C LEU A 234 -5.00 15.64 -3.50
N SER A 235 -5.75 16.27 -4.42
CA SER A 235 -7.05 16.84 -4.08
C SER A 235 -8.08 15.75 -3.74
N THR A 236 -8.15 14.66 -4.51
CA THR A 236 -9.07 13.56 -4.24
C THR A 236 -8.72 12.86 -2.93
N THR A 237 -7.42 12.60 -2.68
CA THR A 237 -6.94 12.01 -1.43
C THR A 237 -7.33 12.87 -0.22
N ALA A 238 -7.10 14.19 -0.28
CA ALA A 238 -7.47 15.09 0.80
C ALA A 238 -8.98 15.11 1.06
N VAL A 239 -9.80 15.16 0.00
CA VAL A 239 -11.27 15.12 0.12
C VAL A 239 -11.74 13.80 0.74
N LEU A 240 -11.19 12.66 0.32
CA LEU A 240 -11.55 11.35 0.85
C LEU A 240 -11.14 11.20 2.32
N ILE A 241 -9.94 11.66 2.71
CA ILE A 241 -9.48 11.61 4.10
C ILE A 241 -10.37 12.46 4.99
N LEU A 242 -10.54 13.73 4.65
CA LEU A 242 -11.30 14.67 5.50
C LEU A 242 -12.80 14.34 5.49
N GLY A 243 -13.36 14.03 4.31
CA GLY A 243 -14.75 13.63 4.18
C GLY A 243 -15.05 12.31 4.88
N GLY A 244 -14.18 11.31 4.73
CA GLY A 244 -14.29 10.03 5.42
C GLY A 244 -14.17 10.18 6.94
N ALA A 245 -13.22 10.98 7.42
CA ALA A 245 -13.08 11.27 8.85
C ALA A 245 -14.36 11.91 9.44
N MET A 246 -14.93 12.90 8.74
CA MET A 246 -16.18 13.54 9.17
C MET A 246 -17.36 12.56 9.15
N LEU A 247 -17.49 11.75 8.09
CA LEU A 247 -18.55 10.75 7.98
C LEU A 247 -18.46 9.64 9.03
N LEU A 248 -17.26 9.31 9.50
CA LEU A 248 -17.05 8.35 10.59
C LEU A 248 -17.26 9.02 11.96
N TRP A 249 -16.81 10.24 12.15
CA TRP A 249 -16.90 10.93 13.44
C TRP A 249 -18.33 11.28 13.85
N LEU A 250 -19.21 11.57 12.87
CA LEU A 250 -20.60 11.97 13.16
C LEU A 250 -21.45 10.83 13.78
N PRO A 251 -21.47 9.60 13.22
CA PRO A 251 -22.29 8.51 13.75
C PRO A 251 -21.61 7.73 14.89
N GLU A 252 -20.30 7.82 15.06
CA GLU A 252 -19.54 6.97 15.98
C GLU A 252 -19.09 7.75 17.23
N PRO A 253 -19.17 7.16 18.42
CA PRO A 253 -18.70 7.76 19.68
C PRO A 253 -17.17 7.66 19.81
N ILE A 254 -16.42 8.06 18.78
CA ILE A 254 -14.96 7.98 18.71
C ILE A 254 -14.33 9.38 18.67
N SER A 255 -13.07 9.49 19.07
CA SER A 255 -12.33 10.74 18.94
C SER A 255 -12.11 11.12 17.45
N PHE A 256 -11.98 12.41 17.15
CA PHE A 256 -11.66 12.86 15.80
C PHE A 256 -10.33 12.27 15.29
N LEU A 257 -9.35 12.07 16.19
CA LEU A 257 -8.08 11.42 15.84
C LEU A 257 -8.30 9.98 15.36
N ALA A 258 -9.12 9.20 16.08
CA ALA A 258 -9.46 7.83 15.69
C ALA A 258 -10.25 7.80 14.37
N ALA A 259 -11.19 8.73 14.17
CA ALA A 259 -11.94 8.84 12.93
C ALA A 259 -11.04 9.22 11.75
N LEU A 260 -10.06 10.11 11.94
CA LEU A 260 -9.07 10.48 10.93
C LEU A 260 -8.17 9.29 10.59
N PHE A 261 -7.63 8.61 11.60
CA PHE A 261 -6.83 7.40 11.41
C PHE A 261 -7.61 6.34 10.64
N GLN A 262 -8.86 6.09 11.06
CA GLN A 262 -9.70 5.08 10.41
C GLN A 262 -10.04 5.45 8.97
N SER A 263 -10.29 6.73 8.67
CA SER A 263 -10.49 7.21 7.30
C SER A 263 -9.25 7.01 6.41
N ILE A 264 -8.04 7.12 6.96
CA ILE A 264 -6.79 6.91 6.23
C ILE A 264 -6.53 5.42 6.03
N THR A 265 -6.64 4.62 7.10
CA THR A 265 -6.28 3.20 7.08
C THR A 265 -7.24 2.35 6.25
N THR A 266 -8.53 2.68 6.20
CA THR A 266 -9.53 1.96 5.39
C THR A 266 -9.24 2.01 3.90
N ARG A 267 -8.47 2.96 3.42
CA ARG A 267 -8.03 3.03 2.02
C ARG A 267 -6.81 2.15 1.78
N THR A 268 -6.95 0.87 2.14
CA THR A 268 -6.02 -0.25 1.89
C THR A 268 -4.77 -0.32 2.77
N ALA A 269 -4.76 0.29 3.97
CA ALA A 269 -3.63 0.13 4.89
C ALA A 269 -3.81 -1.04 5.88
N GLY A 270 -4.98 -1.20 6.50
CA GLY A 270 -5.33 -2.38 7.30
C GLY A 270 -5.11 -2.26 8.82
N PHE A 271 -4.40 -1.25 9.32
CA PHE A 271 -4.29 -1.02 10.77
C PHE A 271 -5.60 -0.54 11.38
N SER A 272 -5.83 -0.83 12.65
CA SER A 272 -6.99 -0.33 13.39
C SER A 272 -6.60 0.25 14.75
N THR A 273 -7.18 1.40 15.08
CA THR A 273 -7.08 2.03 16.39
C THR A 273 -8.37 1.93 17.18
N ILE A 274 -9.40 1.31 16.61
CA ILE A 274 -10.72 1.08 17.22
C ILE A 274 -11.16 -0.35 16.96
N ASP A 275 -12.07 -0.85 17.77
CA ASP A 275 -12.73 -2.13 17.51
C ASP A 275 -13.81 -1.95 16.43
N ILE A 276 -13.50 -2.45 15.22
CA ILE A 276 -14.42 -2.36 14.08
C ILE A 276 -15.70 -3.16 14.32
N GLY A 277 -15.62 -4.26 15.10
CA GLY A 277 -16.79 -5.08 15.44
C GLY A 277 -17.82 -4.37 16.33
N ALA A 278 -17.39 -3.36 17.07
CA ALA A 278 -18.25 -2.55 17.93
C ALA A 278 -18.88 -1.33 17.23
N MET A 279 -18.57 -1.10 15.96
CA MET A 279 -19.08 0.05 15.21
C MET A 279 -20.56 -0.10 14.83
N THR A 280 -21.23 1.04 14.64
CA THR A 280 -22.59 1.09 14.14
C THR A 280 -22.66 0.64 12.66
N ASN A 281 -23.85 0.22 12.21
CA ASN A 281 -24.08 -0.11 10.79
C ASN A 281 -23.78 1.07 9.86
N ALA A 282 -23.98 2.31 10.33
CA ALA A 282 -23.67 3.52 9.57
C ALA A 282 -22.16 3.68 9.39
N GLY A 283 -21.39 3.51 10.44
CA GLY A 283 -19.92 3.54 10.38
C GLY A 283 -19.36 2.43 9.51
N LEU A 284 -19.87 1.21 9.64
CA LEU A 284 -19.48 0.08 8.79
C LEU A 284 -19.77 0.34 7.31
N LEU A 285 -20.90 0.94 6.97
CA LEU A 285 -21.21 1.32 5.57
C LEU A 285 -20.21 2.34 5.04
N VAL A 286 -19.84 3.35 5.84
CA VAL A 286 -18.82 4.34 5.45
C VAL A 286 -17.46 3.67 5.24
N ILE A 287 -17.05 2.75 6.13
CA ILE A 287 -15.81 1.97 5.98
C ILE A 287 -15.83 1.19 4.67
N MET A 288 -16.91 0.45 4.35
CA MET A 288 -17.02 -0.32 3.11
C MET A 288 -16.88 0.56 1.87
N ILE A 289 -17.50 1.75 1.87
CA ILE A 289 -17.36 2.71 0.76
C ILE A 289 -15.92 3.21 0.62
N LEU A 290 -15.26 3.52 1.74
CA LEU A 290 -13.87 3.98 1.73
C LEU A 290 -12.89 2.88 1.31
N MET A 291 -13.12 1.62 1.71
CA MET A 291 -12.32 0.47 1.29
C MET A 291 -12.41 0.22 -0.22
N PHE A 292 -13.57 0.45 -0.82
CA PHE A 292 -13.75 0.34 -2.27
C PHE A 292 -12.92 1.38 -3.03
N ILE A 293 -12.75 2.59 -2.47
CA ILE A 293 -11.95 3.66 -3.05
C ILE A 293 -10.52 3.58 -2.49
N GLY A 294 -9.69 2.77 -3.11
CA GLY A 294 -8.34 2.51 -2.66
C GLY A 294 -7.34 3.63 -2.91
N ALA A 295 -6.07 3.23 -3.06
CA ALA A 295 -4.94 4.12 -3.22
C ALA A 295 -4.79 4.66 -4.66
N SER A 296 -3.76 5.47 -4.91
CA SER A 296 -3.51 6.12 -6.20
C SER A 296 -2.72 5.22 -7.17
N PRO A 297 -2.73 5.49 -8.48
CA PRO A 297 -1.91 4.75 -9.44
C PRO A 297 -0.42 4.84 -9.13
N GLY A 298 0.30 3.71 -9.26
CA GLY A 298 1.73 3.64 -8.97
C GLY A 298 2.08 3.88 -7.50
N SER A 299 1.20 3.47 -6.59
CA SER A 299 1.37 3.45 -5.13
C SER A 299 1.54 2.03 -4.62
N THR A 300 1.78 1.89 -3.32
CA THR A 300 1.86 0.60 -2.62
C THR A 300 0.48 0.01 -2.34
N GLY A 301 -0.59 0.82 -2.29
CA GLY A 301 -1.93 0.38 -1.95
C GLY A 301 -2.74 -0.16 -3.13
N GLY A 302 -3.75 -0.97 -2.82
CA GLY A 302 -4.68 -1.63 -3.76
C GLY A 302 -5.94 -0.81 -4.09
N GLY A 303 -7.05 -1.52 -4.39
CA GLY A 303 -8.38 -0.98 -4.63
C GLY A 303 -8.56 -0.18 -5.92
N ILE A 304 -9.78 0.33 -6.14
CA ILE A 304 -10.09 1.22 -7.26
C ILE A 304 -9.33 2.54 -7.07
N LYS A 305 -8.56 2.91 -8.08
CA LYS A 305 -7.63 4.04 -7.95
C LYS A 305 -8.37 5.37 -7.80
N THR A 306 -7.79 6.26 -6.96
CA THR A 306 -8.34 7.61 -6.72
C THR A 306 -8.62 8.38 -8.02
N THR A 307 -7.80 8.18 -9.06
CA THR A 307 -8.02 8.79 -10.37
C THR A 307 -9.23 8.21 -11.10
N THR A 308 -9.49 6.92 -10.97
CA THR A 308 -10.68 6.26 -11.51
C THR A 308 -11.94 6.82 -10.85
N PHE A 309 -11.96 6.87 -9.52
CA PHE A 309 -13.03 7.47 -8.75
C PHE A 309 -13.26 8.94 -9.14
N PHE A 310 -12.19 9.73 -9.27
CA PHE A 310 -12.29 11.12 -9.69
C PHE A 310 -12.98 11.27 -11.06
N VAL A 311 -12.60 10.43 -12.04
CA VAL A 311 -13.20 10.46 -13.39
C VAL A 311 -14.70 10.16 -13.33
N LEU A 312 -15.11 9.15 -12.55
CA LEU A 312 -16.53 8.83 -12.35
C LEU A 312 -17.32 9.97 -11.70
N MET A 313 -16.74 10.62 -10.69
CA MET A 313 -17.36 11.78 -10.05
C MET A 313 -17.49 12.98 -11.01
N GLN A 314 -16.54 13.15 -11.93
CA GLN A 314 -16.66 14.16 -12.97
C GLN A 314 -17.79 13.85 -13.96
N GLU A 315 -18.04 12.59 -14.26
CA GLU A 315 -19.17 12.20 -15.11
C GLU A 315 -20.51 12.55 -14.45
N VAL A 316 -20.70 12.16 -13.20
CA VAL A 316 -21.89 12.55 -12.43
C VAL A 316 -22.08 14.06 -12.48
N ARG A 317 -21.00 14.83 -12.28
CA ARG A 317 -21.05 16.29 -12.34
C ARG A 317 -21.44 16.84 -13.72
N ILE A 318 -21.02 16.17 -14.81
CA ILE A 318 -21.35 16.57 -16.20
C ILE A 318 -22.84 16.39 -16.46
N ILE A 319 -23.44 15.29 -16.03
CA ILE A 319 -24.86 14.99 -16.16
C ILE A 319 -25.71 16.12 -15.55
N PHE A 320 -25.31 16.58 -14.33
CA PHE A 320 -26.01 17.64 -13.63
C PHE A 320 -25.70 19.06 -14.13
N SER A 321 -24.48 19.32 -14.62
CA SER A 321 -24.00 20.68 -14.92
C SER A 321 -23.85 20.98 -16.41
N LYS A 322 -24.10 20.01 -17.30
CA LYS A 322 -23.93 20.12 -18.79
C LYS A 322 -22.55 20.68 -19.21
N ARG A 323 -21.51 20.51 -18.35
CA ARG A 323 -20.16 20.97 -18.61
C ARG A 323 -19.35 19.83 -19.25
N ARG A 324 -18.28 20.19 -20.00
CA ARG A 324 -17.39 19.19 -20.62
C ARG A 324 -16.50 18.53 -19.58
N LEU A 325 -16.09 17.28 -19.83
CA LEU A 325 -15.16 16.51 -19.01
C LEU A 325 -13.84 17.26 -18.86
N GLY A 326 -13.49 17.63 -17.65
CA GLY A 326 -12.25 18.38 -17.41
C GLY A 326 -11.97 18.66 -15.95
N ALA A 327 -10.68 18.89 -15.65
CA ALA A 327 -10.20 19.24 -14.32
C ALA A 327 -9.07 20.26 -14.41
N PHE A 328 -8.98 21.20 -13.47
CA PHE A 328 -7.94 22.22 -13.39
C PHE A 328 -7.67 22.96 -14.72
N ARG A 329 -8.75 23.32 -15.46
CA ARG A 329 -8.74 23.98 -16.78
C ARG A 329 -8.15 23.14 -17.91
N ARG A 330 -8.07 21.80 -17.76
CA ARG A 330 -7.63 20.87 -18.80
C ARG A 330 -8.76 19.90 -19.13
N ARG A 331 -8.89 19.51 -20.41
CA ARG A 331 -9.83 18.46 -20.85
C ARG A 331 -9.26 17.10 -20.52
N LEU A 332 -10.13 16.17 -20.12
CA LEU A 332 -9.80 14.76 -19.97
C LEU A 332 -10.24 14.02 -21.24
N PRO A 333 -9.49 13.00 -21.71
CA PRO A 333 -9.91 12.16 -22.84
C PRO A 333 -11.19 11.40 -22.52
N GLU A 334 -12.11 11.31 -23.48
CA GLU A 334 -13.38 10.58 -23.31
C GLU A 334 -13.14 9.07 -23.08
N GLU A 335 -12.09 8.50 -23.66
CA GLU A 335 -11.69 7.10 -23.41
C GLU A 335 -11.39 6.81 -21.93
N SER A 336 -10.98 7.82 -21.15
CA SER A 336 -10.71 7.66 -19.72
C SER A 336 -11.97 7.28 -18.95
N LEU A 337 -13.13 7.72 -19.41
CA LEU A 337 -14.42 7.42 -18.82
C LEU A 337 -14.81 5.95 -19.03
N ALA A 338 -14.75 5.46 -20.27
CA ALA A 338 -15.05 4.07 -20.58
C ALA A 338 -14.14 3.11 -19.79
N LYS A 339 -12.82 3.44 -19.71
CA LYS A 339 -11.87 2.68 -18.91
C LYS A 339 -12.20 2.71 -17.41
N ALA A 340 -12.57 3.87 -16.87
CA ALA A 340 -12.95 4.01 -15.47
C ALA A 340 -14.20 3.20 -15.13
N ALA A 341 -15.24 3.27 -15.96
CA ALA A 341 -16.46 2.50 -15.79
C ALA A 341 -16.19 0.98 -15.85
N THR A 342 -15.41 0.52 -16.83
CA THR A 342 -15.04 -0.89 -16.95
C THR A 342 -14.28 -1.40 -15.70
N ILE A 343 -13.30 -0.64 -15.21
CA ILE A 343 -12.55 -1.00 -14.00
C ILE A 343 -13.47 -1.09 -12.79
N THR A 344 -14.44 -0.18 -12.65
CA THR A 344 -15.35 -0.16 -11.50
C THR A 344 -16.39 -1.29 -11.54
N LEU A 345 -16.77 -1.75 -12.73
CA LEU A 345 -17.71 -2.87 -12.90
C LEU A 345 -17.05 -4.23 -12.70
N LEU A 346 -15.73 -4.33 -12.89
CA LEU A 346 -14.97 -5.58 -12.78
C LEU A 346 -14.25 -5.72 -11.42
N GLY A 347 -14.11 -4.65 -10.65
CA GLY A 347 -13.49 -4.64 -9.30
C GLY A 347 -14.53 -4.69 -8.20
#